data_7953e4185cda4fbfdef5f21818386a69
#
_entry.id   7953e4185cda4fbfdef5f21818386a69
#
_cell.length_a   1.000
_cell.length_b   1.000
_cell.length_c   1.000
_cell.angle_alpha   90.00
_cell.angle_beta   90.00
_cell.angle_gamma   90.00
#
_symmetry.space_group_name_H-M   'P 1'
#
loop_
_entity.id
_entity.type
_entity.pdbx_description
1 polymer ?
#
loop_
_entity_poly.entity_id
_entity_poly.type
_entity_poly.pdbx_seq_one_letter_code
_entity_poly.pdbx_strand_id
1 'polypeptide(L)'
;VAKELIKYPFVEKIDVVETDKMFVDVCRKFFPEVACGLEDPRISMYYDDGLRFLRGKNDEYDLIINDSTDPLGHTEGLFTKEFYGSCYKALREDGIMVYQHGSPFYDEDEAECRKMHRKVYKSFPISRVYQAHIPTCPSGYWLFGFASKKYHPLNDLDAERWDALGMKTWYYTTNLHRGA
;
A
#
# COMPACT_ATOMS: atom_id res chain seq x y z
N VAL A 1 -7.06 5.25 -1.74
CA VAL A 1 -5.99 5.39 -0.74
C VAL A 1 -5.87 6.85 -0.28
N ALA A 2 -5.55 7.82 -1.14
CA ALA A 2 -5.30 9.23 -0.76
C ALA A 2 -6.41 9.83 0.11
N LYS A 3 -7.70 9.66 -0.28
CA LYS A 3 -8.87 10.13 0.48
C LYS A 3 -8.91 9.62 1.94
N GLU A 4 -8.36 8.44 2.20
CA GLU A 4 -8.33 7.90 3.56
C GLU A 4 -7.13 8.44 4.34
N LEU A 5 -5.97 8.59 3.70
CA LEU A 5 -4.76 9.08 4.35
C LEU A 5 -4.88 10.53 4.83
N ILE A 6 -5.57 11.40 4.06
CA ILE A 6 -5.75 12.81 4.45
C ILE A 6 -6.61 13.00 5.70
N LYS A 7 -7.35 11.97 6.15
CA LYS A 7 -8.12 12.00 7.40
C LYS A 7 -7.22 12.02 8.64
N TYR A 8 -5.96 11.61 8.50
CA TYR A 8 -5.04 11.57 9.62
C TYR A 8 -4.33 12.92 9.78
N PRO A 9 -4.48 13.59 10.93
CA PRO A 9 -3.95 14.95 11.11
C PRO A 9 -2.41 15.00 11.16
N PHE A 10 -1.75 13.88 11.45
CA PHE A 10 -0.30 13.77 11.50
C PHE A 10 0.33 13.39 10.15
N VAL A 11 -0.46 13.18 9.11
CA VAL A 11 0.07 13.00 7.76
C VAL A 11 0.37 14.37 7.17
N GLU A 12 1.65 14.64 6.97
CA GLU A 12 2.15 15.95 6.52
C GLU A 12 2.28 16.04 5.01
N LYS A 13 2.67 14.95 4.36
CA LYS A 13 2.91 14.91 2.92
C LYS A 13 2.56 13.54 2.33
N ILE A 14 1.98 13.57 1.13
CA ILE A 14 1.65 12.37 0.35
C ILE A 14 2.13 12.58 -1.07
N ASP A 15 3.08 11.76 -1.51
CA ASP A 15 3.49 11.68 -2.91
C ASP A 15 2.66 10.57 -3.57
N VAL A 16 1.88 10.92 -4.59
CA VAL A 16 1.09 9.97 -5.38
C VAL A 16 1.77 9.82 -6.74
N VAL A 17 2.14 8.60 -7.08
CA VAL A 17 2.83 8.27 -8.34
C VAL A 17 1.91 7.43 -9.20
N GLU A 18 1.57 7.94 -10.38
CA GLU A 18 0.71 7.28 -11.35
C GLU A 18 1.25 7.51 -12.77
N THR A 19 1.35 6.46 -13.56
CA THR A 19 1.87 6.54 -14.92
C THR A 19 0.87 7.18 -15.90
N ASP A 20 -0.41 6.93 -15.68
CA ASP A 20 -1.49 7.34 -16.58
C ASP A 20 -2.17 8.63 -16.09
N LYS A 21 -1.73 9.77 -16.62
CA LYS A 21 -2.37 11.06 -16.35
C LYS A 21 -3.84 11.07 -16.77
N MET A 22 -4.18 10.41 -17.89
CA MET A 22 -5.56 10.40 -18.39
C MET A 22 -6.47 9.64 -17.42
N PHE A 23 -5.99 8.56 -16.81
CA PHE A 23 -6.72 7.85 -15.76
C PHE A 23 -7.06 8.79 -14.59
N VAL A 24 -6.11 9.57 -14.11
CA VAL A 24 -6.35 10.55 -13.04
C VAL A 24 -7.38 11.61 -13.45
N ASP A 25 -7.27 12.15 -14.68
CA ASP A 25 -8.20 13.16 -15.18
C ASP A 25 -9.64 12.58 -15.32
N VAL A 26 -9.78 11.33 -15.75
CA VAL A 26 -11.04 10.60 -15.82
C VAL A 26 -11.63 10.39 -14.41
N CYS A 27 -10.78 9.97 -13.46
CA CYS A 27 -11.21 9.79 -12.07
C CYS A 27 -11.73 11.10 -11.45
N ARG A 28 -11.04 12.22 -11.67
CA ARG A 28 -11.49 13.54 -11.21
C ARG A 28 -12.84 13.94 -11.81
N LYS A 29 -13.05 13.63 -13.07
CA LYS A 29 -14.26 14.01 -13.79
C LYS A 29 -15.46 13.14 -13.43
N PHE A 30 -15.29 11.84 -13.38
CA PHE A 30 -16.39 10.87 -13.27
C PHE A 30 -16.55 10.23 -11.89
N PHE A 31 -15.51 10.29 -11.05
CA PHE A 31 -15.50 9.76 -9.69
C PHE A 31 -15.03 10.80 -8.67
N PRO A 32 -15.64 12.00 -8.65
CA PRO A 32 -15.17 13.09 -7.78
C PRO A 32 -15.20 12.73 -6.29
N GLU A 33 -16.12 11.90 -5.85
CA GLU A 33 -16.20 11.44 -4.46
C GLU A 33 -15.01 10.56 -4.04
N VAL A 34 -14.36 9.89 -4.99
CA VAL A 34 -13.16 9.09 -4.76
C VAL A 34 -11.90 9.94 -4.94
N ALA A 35 -11.89 10.78 -5.98
CA ALA A 35 -10.74 11.59 -6.37
C ALA A 35 -10.58 12.88 -5.53
N CYS A 36 -11.58 13.29 -4.74
CA CYS A 36 -11.55 14.54 -3.96
C CYS A 36 -10.31 14.65 -3.05
N GLY A 37 -9.79 13.53 -2.58
CA GLY A 37 -8.56 13.53 -1.79
C GLY A 37 -7.35 14.06 -2.53
N LEU A 38 -7.31 13.96 -3.86
CA LEU A 38 -6.18 14.42 -4.68
C LEU A 38 -6.02 15.95 -4.73
N GLU A 39 -7.02 16.68 -4.25
CA GLU A 39 -6.99 18.15 -4.18
C GLU A 39 -6.49 18.68 -2.83
N ASP A 40 -6.17 17.78 -1.89
CA ASP A 40 -5.60 18.18 -0.59
C ASP A 40 -4.20 18.79 -0.78
N PRO A 41 -3.88 19.94 -0.13
CA PRO A 41 -2.59 20.62 -0.30
C PRO A 41 -1.37 19.81 0.13
N ARG A 42 -1.56 18.74 0.89
CA ARG A 42 -0.49 17.82 1.29
C ARG A 42 -0.13 16.82 0.18
N ILE A 43 -0.91 16.74 -0.91
CA ILE A 43 -0.69 15.77 -1.99
C ILE A 43 0.12 16.41 -3.12
N SER A 44 1.17 15.70 -3.50
CA SER A 44 1.95 15.96 -4.71
C SER A 44 1.74 14.83 -5.72
N MET A 45 1.23 15.17 -6.91
CA MET A 45 1.02 14.21 -8.00
C MET A 45 2.26 14.12 -8.89
N TYR A 46 2.73 12.92 -9.12
CA TYR A 46 3.83 12.60 -10.03
C TYR A 46 3.34 11.65 -11.13
N TYR A 47 3.48 12.05 -12.37
CA TYR A 47 3.15 11.21 -13.54
C TYR A 47 4.41 10.51 -14.01
N ASP A 48 4.74 9.39 -13.33
CA ASP A 48 5.99 8.69 -13.53
C ASP A 48 5.84 7.18 -13.24
N ASP A 49 6.83 6.40 -13.65
CA ASP A 49 6.99 5.00 -13.24
C ASP A 49 7.43 4.91 -11.78
N GLY A 50 6.76 4.09 -10.98
CA GLY A 50 7.01 3.99 -9.53
C GLY A 50 8.43 3.51 -9.19
N LEU A 51 9.01 2.59 -9.98
CA LEU A 51 10.40 2.16 -9.79
C LEU A 51 11.37 3.29 -10.11
N ARG A 52 11.14 4.02 -11.20
CA ARG A 52 11.95 5.17 -11.58
C ARG A 52 11.87 6.29 -10.54
N PHE A 53 10.67 6.56 -10.04
CA PHE A 53 10.44 7.57 -9.01
C PHE A 53 11.20 7.27 -7.70
N LEU A 54 11.30 6.00 -7.32
CA LEU A 54 11.99 5.58 -6.10
C LEU A 54 13.52 5.54 -6.24
N ARG A 55 14.05 5.55 -7.47
CA ARG A 55 15.51 5.54 -7.68
C ARG A 55 16.16 6.77 -7.05
N GLY A 56 17.15 6.51 -6.20
CA GLY A 56 17.93 7.56 -5.52
C GLY A 56 17.28 8.12 -4.27
N LYS A 57 16.05 7.72 -3.92
CA LYS A 57 15.43 8.09 -2.65
C LYS A 57 15.97 7.24 -1.51
N ASN A 58 16.27 7.88 -0.40
CA ASN A 58 16.82 7.22 0.78
C ASN A 58 16.23 7.87 2.04
N ASP A 59 15.66 7.07 2.93
CA ASP A 59 15.14 7.50 4.24
C ASP A 59 14.17 8.71 4.17
N GLU A 60 13.32 8.72 3.14
CA GLU A 60 12.38 9.83 2.89
C GLU A 60 10.96 9.55 3.38
N TYR A 61 10.53 8.29 3.36
CA TYR A 61 9.14 7.91 3.60
C TYR A 61 8.96 7.09 4.88
N ASP A 62 7.89 7.40 5.62
CA ASP A 62 7.43 6.60 6.76
C ASP A 62 6.58 5.41 6.31
N LEU A 63 5.84 5.59 5.20
CA LEU A 63 4.92 4.61 4.64
C LEU A 63 5.00 4.60 3.11
N ILE A 64 5.07 3.42 2.53
CA ILE A 64 4.87 3.20 1.09
C ILE A 64 3.67 2.27 0.92
N ILE A 65 2.69 2.67 0.12
CA ILE A 65 1.54 1.86 -0.26
C ILE A 65 1.64 1.57 -1.75
N ASN A 66 1.87 0.31 -2.09
CA ASN A 66 1.83 -0.16 -3.47
C ASN A 66 0.44 -0.75 -3.76
N ASP A 67 -0.44 0.10 -4.29
CA ASP A 67 -1.81 -0.22 -4.69
C ASP A 67 -1.90 -0.37 -6.22
N SER A 68 -0.91 -1.05 -6.81
CA SER A 68 -0.86 -1.32 -8.24
C SER A 68 -1.79 -2.48 -8.63
N THR A 69 -2.18 -2.50 -9.90
CA THR A 69 -2.87 -3.64 -10.51
C THR A 69 -1.94 -4.86 -10.63
N ASP A 70 -2.48 -5.97 -11.12
CA ASP A 70 -1.75 -7.22 -11.30
C ASP A 70 -0.40 -7.04 -12.04
N PRO A 71 0.58 -7.96 -11.85
CA PRO A 71 1.92 -7.88 -12.42
C PRO A 71 1.94 -8.19 -13.93
N LEU A 72 1.15 -7.45 -14.71
CA LEU A 72 1.01 -7.61 -16.15
C LEU A 72 1.44 -6.33 -16.87
N GLY A 73 2.30 -6.46 -17.88
CA GLY A 73 2.70 -5.35 -18.74
C GLY A 73 3.43 -4.23 -17.98
N HIS A 74 2.86 -3.05 -17.92
CA HIS A 74 3.51 -1.86 -17.35
C HIS A 74 3.80 -1.95 -15.85
N THR A 75 3.08 -2.82 -15.13
CA THR A 75 3.21 -2.96 -13.67
C THR A 75 4.24 -4.01 -13.26
N GLU A 76 4.77 -4.83 -14.17
CA GLU A 76 5.77 -5.88 -13.86
C GLU A 76 6.97 -5.33 -13.07
N GLY A 77 7.40 -4.11 -13.37
CA GLY A 77 8.49 -3.43 -12.67
C GLY A 77 8.28 -3.29 -11.17
N LEU A 78 7.03 -3.11 -10.74
CA LEU A 78 6.63 -2.94 -9.33
C LEU A 78 6.60 -4.25 -8.52
N PHE A 79 6.89 -5.39 -9.16
CA PHE A 79 6.94 -6.71 -8.54
C PHE A 79 8.33 -7.33 -8.60
N THR A 80 9.35 -6.52 -8.86
CA THR A 80 10.75 -6.96 -8.95
C THR A 80 11.46 -6.87 -7.60
N LYS A 81 12.54 -7.65 -7.47
CA LYS A 81 13.44 -7.53 -6.32
C LYS A 81 14.09 -6.13 -6.25
N GLU A 82 14.34 -5.51 -7.40
CA GLU A 82 14.87 -4.14 -7.48
C GLU A 82 13.89 -3.13 -6.87
N PHE A 83 12.59 -3.24 -7.21
CA PHE A 83 11.55 -2.38 -6.65
C PHE A 83 11.47 -2.49 -5.12
N TYR A 84 11.38 -3.71 -4.58
CA TYR A 84 11.32 -3.91 -3.13
C TYR A 84 12.59 -3.43 -2.41
N GLY A 85 13.75 -3.60 -3.03
CA GLY A 85 15.01 -3.06 -2.55
C GLY A 85 15.03 -1.51 -2.57
N SER A 86 14.42 -0.89 -3.58
CA SER A 86 14.25 0.56 -3.68
C SER A 86 13.27 1.09 -2.64
N CYS A 87 12.13 0.39 -2.43
CA CYS A 87 11.20 0.69 -1.34
C CYS A 87 11.90 0.62 0.02
N TYR A 88 12.68 -0.43 0.26
CA TYR A 88 13.44 -0.57 1.51
C TYR A 88 14.38 0.63 1.75
N LYS A 89 15.12 1.06 0.74
CA LYS A 89 16.02 2.22 0.84
C LYS A 89 15.28 3.53 1.04
N ALA A 90 14.17 3.74 0.32
CA ALA A 90 13.38 4.96 0.40
C ALA A 90 12.64 5.11 1.74
N LEU A 91 12.34 4.01 2.41
CA LEU A 91 11.73 4.00 3.74
C LEU A 91 12.74 4.40 4.82
N ARG A 92 12.28 5.16 5.80
CA ARG A 92 13.01 5.49 7.03
C ARG A 92 13.29 4.24 7.86
N GLU A 93 14.07 4.39 8.92
CA GLU A 93 14.53 3.28 9.78
C GLU A 93 13.39 2.45 10.38
N ASP A 94 12.24 3.05 10.63
CA ASP A 94 11.03 2.41 11.15
C ASP A 94 9.89 2.33 10.14
N GLY A 95 10.21 2.53 8.85
CA GLY A 95 9.25 2.61 7.77
C GLY A 95 8.53 1.28 7.46
N ILE A 96 7.33 1.43 6.95
CA ILE A 96 6.41 0.32 6.62
C ILE A 96 6.05 0.37 5.13
N MET A 97 5.96 -0.79 4.50
CA MET A 97 5.38 -0.96 3.17
C MET A 97 4.15 -1.85 3.24
N VAL A 98 3.07 -1.43 2.59
CA VAL A 98 1.86 -2.23 2.37
C VAL A 98 1.66 -2.42 0.87
N TYR A 99 1.25 -3.60 0.44
CA TYR A 99 1.10 -3.92 -0.97
C TYR A 99 0.02 -4.97 -1.21
N GLN A 100 -0.58 -4.96 -2.39
CA GLN A 100 -1.55 -5.98 -2.79
C GLN A 100 -0.86 -7.31 -3.09
N HIS A 101 -1.54 -8.40 -2.77
CA HIS A 101 -1.13 -9.74 -3.17
C HIS A 101 -2.05 -10.31 -4.25
N GLY A 102 -3.29 -10.63 -3.93
CA GLY A 102 -4.25 -11.29 -4.79
C GLY A 102 -5.14 -12.25 -4.01
N SER A 103 -5.85 -13.11 -4.72
CA SER A 103 -6.69 -14.14 -4.12
C SER A 103 -5.88 -15.42 -3.82
N PRO A 104 -6.07 -16.07 -2.67
CA PRO A 104 -5.42 -17.35 -2.37
C PRO A 104 -6.17 -18.56 -2.94
N PHE A 105 -7.32 -18.35 -3.59
CA PHE A 105 -8.24 -19.43 -4.02
C PHE A 105 -8.09 -19.82 -5.49
N TYR A 106 -7.24 -19.13 -6.25
CA TYR A 106 -6.95 -19.44 -7.64
C TYR A 106 -5.48 -19.83 -7.78
N ASP A 107 -5.20 -20.96 -8.40
CA ASP A 107 -3.84 -21.55 -8.46
C ASP A 107 -2.81 -20.57 -9.06
N GLU A 108 -3.17 -19.83 -10.09
CA GLU A 108 -2.28 -18.85 -10.72
C GLU A 108 -1.98 -17.67 -9.77
N ASP A 109 -3.00 -17.11 -9.14
CA ASP A 109 -2.87 -16.01 -8.18
C ASP A 109 -2.06 -16.44 -6.96
N GLU A 110 -2.32 -17.64 -6.45
CA GLU A 110 -1.61 -18.20 -5.29
C GLU A 110 -0.12 -18.37 -5.58
N ALA A 111 0.23 -18.87 -6.76
CA ALA A 111 1.62 -19.02 -7.18
C ALA A 111 2.35 -17.68 -7.29
N GLU A 112 1.70 -16.65 -7.87
CA GLU A 112 2.27 -15.29 -7.93
C GLU A 112 2.35 -14.63 -6.54
N CYS A 113 1.36 -14.80 -5.68
CA CYS A 113 1.42 -14.34 -4.28
C CYS A 113 2.62 -14.91 -3.55
N ARG A 114 2.86 -16.22 -3.66
CA ARG A 114 4.03 -16.89 -3.06
C ARG A 114 5.35 -16.37 -3.61
N LYS A 115 5.42 -16.15 -4.92
CA LYS A 115 6.62 -15.64 -5.60
C LYS A 115 6.93 -14.21 -5.19
N MET A 116 5.91 -13.36 -5.12
CA MET A 116 6.01 -11.99 -4.65
C MET A 116 6.47 -11.94 -3.19
N HIS A 117 5.80 -12.68 -2.31
CA HIS A 117 6.14 -12.72 -0.89
C HIS A 117 7.60 -13.15 -0.65
N ARG A 118 8.11 -14.13 -1.40
CA ARG A 118 9.52 -14.54 -1.32
C ARG A 118 10.50 -13.41 -1.67
N LYS A 119 10.14 -12.53 -2.60
CA LYS A 119 10.98 -11.36 -2.97
C LYS A 119 11.00 -10.33 -1.85
N VAL A 120 9.84 -10.03 -1.27
CA VAL A 120 9.72 -9.07 -0.15
C VAL A 120 10.42 -9.60 1.09
N TYR A 121 10.20 -10.87 1.44
CA TYR A 121 10.84 -11.53 2.59
C TYR A 121 12.38 -11.46 2.55
N LYS A 122 12.97 -11.42 1.35
CA LYS A 122 14.43 -11.25 1.17
C LYS A 122 14.90 -9.80 1.34
N SER A 123 14.00 -8.85 1.28
CA SER A 123 14.29 -7.42 1.32
C SER A 123 14.00 -6.79 2.68
N PHE A 124 13.04 -7.32 3.43
CA PHE A 124 12.60 -6.76 4.70
C PHE A 124 12.77 -7.75 5.87
N PRO A 125 13.19 -7.28 7.05
CA PRO A 125 13.35 -8.13 8.23
C PRO A 125 12.01 -8.65 8.77
N ILE A 126 10.94 -7.88 8.58
CA ILE A 126 9.57 -8.28 8.95
C ILE A 126 8.73 -8.26 7.68
N SER A 127 8.13 -9.42 7.37
CA SER A 127 7.22 -9.59 6.26
C SER A 127 6.07 -10.51 6.68
N ARG A 128 4.83 -10.05 6.51
CA ARG A 128 3.61 -10.76 6.89
C ARG A 128 2.56 -10.59 5.79
N VAL A 129 1.57 -11.45 5.82
CA VAL A 129 0.40 -11.37 4.95
C VAL A 129 -0.81 -11.25 5.84
N TYR A 130 -1.73 -10.38 5.46
CA TYR A 130 -3.03 -10.24 6.11
C TYR A 130 -4.14 -10.30 5.05
N GLN A 131 -5.35 -10.48 5.51
CA GLN A 131 -6.52 -10.67 4.65
C GLN A 131 -7.55 -9.55 4.84
N ALA A 132 -8.30 -9.29 3.79
CA ALA A 132 -9.49 -8.46 3.85
C ALA A 132 -10.60 -9.02 2.94
N HIS A 133 -11.86 -8.81 3.34
CA HIS A 133 -13.00 -9.13 2.51
C HIS A 133 -13.30 -7.92 1.62
N ILE A 134 -13.15 -8.11 0.30
CA ILE A 134 -13.40 -7.09 -0.71
C ILE A 134 -14.40 -7.67 -1.72
N PRO A 135 -15.70 -7.40 -1.55
CA PRO A 135 -16.75 -8.04 -2.36
C PRO A 135 -16.64 -7.82 -3.86
N THR A 136 -15.94 -6.77 -4.29
CA THR A 136 -15.72 -6.46 -5.71
C THR A 136 -14.56 -7.23 -6.34
N CYS A 137 -13.72 -7.88 -5.53
CA CYS A 137 -12.64 -8.73 -6.03
C CYS A 137 -13.16 -10.16 -6.29
N PRO A 138 -12.56 -10.90 -7.25
CA PRO A 138 -12.83 -12.33 -7.40
C PRO A 138 -12.70 -13.06 -6.07
N SER A 139 -13.58 -14.01 -5.78
CA SER A 139 -13.70 -14.71 -4.49
C SER A 139 -14.19 -13.85 -3.30
N GLY A 140 -14.23 -12.55 -3.37
CA GLY A 140 -14.55 -11.67 -2.23
C GLY A 140 -13.51 -11.68 -1.10
N TYR A 141 -12.37 -12.31 -1.30
CA TYR A 141 -11.31 -12.51 -0.31
C TYR A 141 -9.96 -12.14 -0.92
N TRP A 142 -9.27 -11.19 -0.31
CA TRP A 142 -8.05 -10.65 -0.86
C TRP A 142 -6.92 -10.61 0.15
N LEU A 143 -5.73 -10.95 -0.30
CA LEU A 143 -4.52 -10.88 0.51
C LEU A 143 -3.76 -9.58 0.27
N PHE A 144 -3.19 -9.07 1.34
CA PHE A 144 -2.28 -7.94 1.34
C PHE A 144 -0.98 -8.30 2.03
N GLY A 145 0.10 -7.69 1.60
CA GLY A 145 1.40 -7.82 2.24
C GLY A 145 1.68 -6.64 3.16
N PHE A 146 2.32 -6.94 4.27
CA PHE A 146 2.89 -5.99 5.22
C PHE A 146 4.38 -6.27 5.32
N ALA A 147 5.21 -5.26 5.07
CA ALA A 147 6.65 -5.35 5.23
C ALA A 147 7.14 -4.17 6.04
N SER A 148 8.03 -4.40 6.98
CA SER A 148 8.52 -3.37 7.89
C SER A 148 9.99 -3.54 8.22
N LYS A 149 10.67 -2.43 8.47
CA LYS A 149 12.02 -2.44 8.99
C LYS A 149 12.07 -2.74 10.49
N LYS A 150 11.00 -2.43 11.22
CA LYS A 150 11.00 -2.45 12.70
C LYS A 150 9.73 -3.06 13.32
N TYR A 151 8.56 -2.62 12.90
CA TYR A 151 7.31 -2.95 13.58
C TYR A 151 6.68 -4.24 13.08
N HIS A 152 6.25 -5.10 14.01
CA HIS A 152 5.44 -6.27 13.73
C HIS A 152 3.95 -5.90 13.78
N PRO A 153 3.13 -6.27 12.78
CA PRO A 153 1.75 -5.78 12.69
C PRO A 153 0.87 -6.15 13.90
N LEU A 154 1.13 -7.25 14.58
CA LEU A 154 0.35 -7.66 15.75
C LEU A 154 1.00 -7.29 17.08
N ASN A 155 2.34 -7.47 17.20
CA ASN A 155 3.02 -7.30 18.48
C ASN A 155 3.19 -5.82 18.85
N ASP A 156 3.32 -4.97 17.83
CA ASP A 156 3.52 -3.52 17.99
C ASP A 156 2.27 -2.71 17.65
N LEU A 157 1.09 -3.37 17.61
CA LEU A 157 -0.19 -2.70 17.44
C LEU A 157 -0.52 -1.85 18.67
N ASP A 158 -0.54 -0.55 18.50
CA ASP A 158 -1.00 0.41 19.50
C ASP A 158 -2.50 0.68 19.34
N ALA A 159 -3.31 -0.21 19.94
CA ALA A 159 -4.76 -0.13 19.87
C ALA A 159 -5.31 1.08 20.62
N GLU A 160 -4.70 1.45 21.75
CA GLU A 160 -5.14 2.60 22.56
C GLU A 160 -4.94 3.91 21.80
N ARG A 161 -3.79 4.07 21.12
CA ARG A 161 -3.52 5.22 20.26
C ARG A 161 -4.52 5.30 19.11
N TRP A 162 -4.85 4.16 18.47
CA TRP A 162 -5.87 4.14 17.42
C TRP A 162 -7.23 4.58 17.94
N ASP A 163 -7.69 4.03 19.05
CA ASP A 163 -8.99 4.33 19.63
C ASP A 163 -9.07 5.81 20.06
N ALA A 164 -7.95 6.37 20.57
CA ALA A 164 -7.85 7.79 20.95
C ALA A 164 -7.97 8.75 19.76
N LEU A 165 -7.69 8.33 18.52
CA LEU A 165 -7.92 9.15 17.32
C LEU A 165 -9.40 9.38 17.03
N GLY A 166 -10.29 8.57 17.56
CA GLY A 166 -11.74 8.68 17.34
C GLY A 166 -12.15 8.52 15.87
N MET A 167 -11.34 7.84 15.07
CA MET A 167 -11.56 7.66 13.64
C MET A 167 -12.77 6.79 13.38
N LYS A 168 -13.69 7.29 12.55
CA LYS A 168 -14.83 6.50 12.08
C LYS A 168 -14.45 5.73 10.83
N THR A 169 -14.43 4.42 10.94
CA THR A 169 -14.17 3.48 9.83
C THR A 169 -15.37 2.57 9.61
N TRP A 170 -15.57 2.17 8.35
CA TRP A 170 -16.65 1.24 7.99
C TRP A 170 -16.25 -0.22 8.17
N TYR A 171 -14.97 -0.51 8.06
CA TYR A 171 -14.46 -1.88 8.02
C TYR A 171 -13.44 -2.15 9.13
N TYR A 172 -12.45 -1.28 9.29
CA TYR A 172 -11.35 -1.50 10.20
C TYR A 172 -11.75 -1.34 11.68
N THR A 173 -11.33 -2.29 12.50
CA THR A 173 -11.28 -2.18 13.96
C THR A 173 -10.00 -2.85 14.46
N THR A 174 -9.54 -2.50 15.67
CA THR A 174 -8.37 -3.15 16.28
C THR A 174 -8.59 -4.63 16.56
N ASN A 175 -9.84 -5.06 16.76
CA ASN A 175 -10.19 -6.48 16.88
C ASN A 175 -10.12 -7.19 15.53
N LEU A 176 -10.61 -6.58 14.46
CA LEU A 176 -10.46 -7.12 13.10
C LEU A 176 -8.99 -7.22 12.71
N HIS A 177 -8.18 -6.23 13.05
CA HIS A 177 -6.74 -6.23 12.78
C HIS A 177 -6.02 -7.46 13.36
N ARG A 178 -6.43 -7.91 14.56
CA ARG A 178 -5.86 -9.10 15.20
C ARG A 178 -6.30 -10.42 14.57
N GLY A 179 -7.42 -10.40 13.85
CA GLY A 179 -8.00 -11.58 13.19
C GLY A 179 -7.74 -11.67 11.68
N ALA A 180 -7.12 -10.66 11.09
CA ALA A 180 -6.90 -10.54 9.65
C ALA A 180 -5.69 -11.34 9.13
#